data_e7416431ae18e53a957deea63f122620
#
_entry.id   e7416431ae18e53a957deea63f122620
#
_cell.length_a   1.000
_cell.length_b   1.000
_cell.length_c   1.000
_cell.angle_alpha   90.00
_cell.angle_beta   90.00
_cell.angle_gamma   90.00
#
_symmetry.space_group_name_H-M   'P 1'
#
loop_
_entity.id
_entity.type
_entity.pdbx_description
1 polymer ?
#
loop_
_entity_poly.entity_id
_entity_poly.type
_entity_poly.pdbx_seq_one_letter_code
_entity_poly.pdbx_strand_id
1 'polypeptide(L)'
;MEKFILKQMGIPDHLTCLLRNLYAGQETIVRTGHGTTDWFQIGKGVRQGCILSSYLFNFYAEYLMRNTGLEEAQAGIKIAMRIINNLRNADDTTLMAESEEKLKSLLIRKRRVKKFA
;
A
#
# COMPACT_ATOMS: atom_id res chain seq x y z
N MET A 1 7.44 -5.78 4.70
CA MET A 1 6.14 -5.39 5.31
C MET A 1 6.20 -5.68 6.80
N GLU A 2 5.89 -4.72 7.62
CA GLU A 2 6.05 -4.85 9.06
C GLU A 2 4.97 -5.75 9.67
N LYS A 3 5.36 -6.59 10.63
CA LYS A 3 4.48 -7.47 11.42
C LYS A 3 3.26 -6.71 11.98
N PHE A 4 3.47 -5.45 12.34
CA PHE A 4 2.43 -4.56 12.87
C PHE A 4 1.27 -4.34 11.89
N ILE A 5 1.56 -4.09 10.60
CA ILE A 5 0.54 -3.84 9.57
C ILE A 5 -0.34 -5.08 9.36
N LEU A 6 0.28 -6.25 9.24
CA LEU A 6 -0.45 -7.50 9.03
C LEU A 6 -1.37 -7.83 10.22
N LYS A 7 -0.89 -7.59 11.44
CA LYS A 7 -1.68 -7.78 12.66
C LYS A 7 -2.86 -6.80 12.75
N GLN A 8 -2.65 -5.55 12.41
CA GLN A 8 -3.69 -4.52 12.34
C GLN A 8 -4.78 -4.85 11.30
N MET A 9 -4.40 -5.55 10.25
CA MET A 9 -5.31 -6.01 9.18
C MET A 9 -6.01 -7.35 9.52
N GLY A 10 -5.83 -7.86 10.74
CA GLY A 10 -6.49 -9.09 11.21
C GLY A 10 -5.84 -10.39 10.74
N ILE A 11 -4.60 -10.34 10.25
CA ILE A 11 -3.86 -11.55 9.85
C ILE A 11 -3.37 -12.29 11.10
N PRO A 12 -3.67 -13.60 11.26
CA PRO A 12 -3.23 -14.39 12.39
C PRO A 12 -1.71 -14.44 12.56
N ASP A 13 -1.23 -14.53 13.79
CA ASP A 13 0.20 -14.49 14.11
C ASP A 13 1.00 -15.60 13.43
N HIS A 14 0.45 -16.81 13.27
CA HIS A 14 1.13 -17.92 12.60
C HIS A 14 1.34 -17.64 11.09
N LEU A 15 0.35 -17.03 10.41
CA LEU A 15 0.50 -16.63 9.00
C LEU A 15 1.48 -15.46 8.85
N THR A 16 1.45 -14.51 9.78
CA THR A 16 2.43 -13.41 9.82
C THR A 16 3.85 -13.93 9.97
N CYS A 17 4.05 -14.96 10.80
CA CYS A 17 5.34 -15.62 10.98
C CYS A 17 5.81 -16.33 9.70
N LEU A 18 4.92 -17.07 9.03
CA LEU A 18 5.23 -17.72 7.74
C LEU A 18 5.61 -16.71 6.67
N LEU A 19 4.86 -15.62 6.54
CA LEU A 19 5.18 -14.54 5.60
C LEU A 19 6.53 -13.92 5.88
N ARG A 20 6.84 -13.65 7.15
CA ARG A 20 8.13 -13.13 7.56
C ARG A 20 9.27 -14.06 7.16
N ASN A 21 9.14 -15.36 7.42
CA ASN A 21 10.15 -16.35 7.06
C ASN A 21 10.32 -16.46 5.54
N LEU A 22 9.23 -16.35 4.78
CA LEU A 22 9.27 -16.37 3.32
C LEU A 22 10.06 -15.19 2.73
N TYR A 23 9.96 -14.00 3.35
CA TYR A 23 10.62 -12.78 2.88
C TYR A 23 11.95 -12.46 3.59
N ALA A 24 12.31 -13.22 4.63
CA ALA A 24 13.56 -13.01 5.35
C ALA A 24 14.75 -13.53 4.54
N GLY A 25 15.80 -12.73 4.44
CA GLY A 25 17.06 -13.12 3.81
C GLY A 25 16.97 -13.43 2.32
N GLN A 26 15.99 -12.87 1.61
CA GLN A 26 15.87 -13.05 0.17
C GLN A 26 17.01 -12.38 -0.57
N GLU A 27 17.60 -13.12 -1.50
CA GLU A 27 18.64 -12.65 -2.40
C GLU A 27 18.19 -12.79 -3.85
N THR A 28 18.72 -11.96 -4.71
CA THR A 28 18.43 -12.00 -6.14
C THR A 28 19.66 -11.68 -6.97
N ILE A 29 19.60 -12.05 -8.24
CA ILE A 29 20.55 -11.65 -9.28
C ILE A 29 19.78 -11.03 -10.43
N VAL A 30 20.41 -10.15 -11.16
CA VAL A 30 19.86 -9.59 -12.42
C VAL A 30 20.62 -10.17 -13.60
N ARG A 31 19.88 -10.74 -14.56
CA ARG A 31 20.44 -11.22 -15.82
C ARG A 31 20.25 -10.14 -16.87
N THR A 32 21.32 -9.75 -17.54
CA THR A 32 21.34 -8.82 -18.65
C THR A 32 21.91 -9.49 -19.90
N GLY A 33 21.86 -8.84 -21.04
CA GLY A 33 22.52 -9.32 -22.28
C GLY A 33 24.05 -9.47 -22.16
N HIS A 34 24.65 -8.84 -21.16
CA HIS A 34 26.11 -8.86 -20.91
C HIS A 34 26.54 -9.79 -19.76
N GLY A 35 25.60 -10.52 -19.14
CA GLY A 35 25.89 -11.43 -18.05
C GLY A 35 24.94 -11.29 -16.87
N THR A 36 25.32 -11.83 -15.72
CA THR A 36 24.58 -11.74 -14.47
C THR A 36 25.34 -10.92 -13.43
N THR A 37 24.61 -10.21 -12.58
CA THR A 37 25.21 -9.54 -11.41
C THR A 37 25.60 -10.56 -10.35
N ASP A 38 26.36 -10.12 -9.35
CA ASP A 38 26.49 -10.86 -8.09
C ASP A 38 25.15 -10.92 -7.35
N TRP A 39 25.04 -11.88 -6.42
CA TRP A 39 23.88 -11.97 -5.52
C TRP A 39 23.82 -10.75 -4.60
N PHE A 40 22.64 -10.15 -4.48
CA PHE A 40 22.42 -9.07 -3.53
C PHE A 40 21.11 -9.28 -2.77
N GLN A 41 21.09 -8.79 -1.53
CA GLN A 41 19.92 -8.94 -0.66
C GLN A 41 18.80 -7.97 -1.04
N ILE A 42 17.56 -8.46 -0.98
CA ILE A 42 16.36 -7.64 -1.15
C ILE A 42 15.93 -7.13 0.24
N GLY A 43 16.07 -5.82 0.45
CA GLY A 43 15.69 -5.19 1.72
C GLY A 43 14.22 -4.75 1.80
N LYS A 44 13.56 -4.49 0.66
CA LYS A 44 12.19 -3.96 0.59
C LYS A 44 11.45 -4.48 -0.62
N GLY A 45 10.11 -4.46 -0.51
CA GLY A 45 9.22 -4.79 -1.62
C GLY A 45 8.66 -6.20 -1.56
N VAL A 46 7.93 -6.57 -2.60
CA VAL A 46 7.32 -7.88 -2.78
C VAL A 46 7.73 -8.45 -4.14
N ARG A 47 7.72 -9.78 -4.27
CA ARG A 47 8.14 -10.47 -5.49
C ARG A 47 7.17 -10.20 -6.64
N GLN A 48 7.66 -9.77 -7.78
CA GLN A 48 6.90 -9.67 -9.02
C GLN A 48 6.42 -11.04 -9.50
N GLY A 49 5.21 -11.10 -10.08
CA GLY A 49 4.63 -12.33 -10.64
C GLY A 49 4.13 -13.35 -9.63
N CYS A 50 4.13 -13.04 -8.34
CA CYS A 50 3.60 -13.90 -7.29
C CYS A 50 2.19 -13.45 -6.87
N ILE A 51 1.22 -14.36 -6.83
CA ILE A 51 -0.15 -14.07 -6.40
C ILE A 51 -0.17 -13.45 -4.99
N LEU A 52 0.66 -13.96 -4.08
CA LEU A 52 0.78 -13.46 -2.72
C LEU A 52 1.19 -11.99 -2.66
N SER A 53 2.03 -11.54 -3.58
CA SER A 53 2.49 -10.14 -3.65
C SER A 53 1.36 -9.16 -3.87
N SER A 54 0.38 -9.49 -4.71
CA SER A 54 -0.80 -8.66 -4.94
C SER A 54 -1.64 -8.51 -3.68
N TYR A 55 -1.86 -9.59 -2.93
CA TYR A 55 -2.56 -9.54 -1.65
C TYR A 55 -1.82 -8.70 -0.62
N LEU A 56 -0.50 -8.88 -0.49
CA LEU A 56 0.32 -8.10 0.44
C LEU A 56 0.32 -6.62 0.10
N PHE A 57 0.38 -6.28 -1.19
CA PHE A 57 0.26 -4.90 -1.64
C PHE A 57 -1.12 -4.30 -1.31
N ASN A 58 -2.19 -5.05 -1.55
CA ASN A 58 -3.55 -4.61 -1.23
C ASN A 58 -3.74 -4.39 0.27
N PHE A 59 -3.23 -5.26 1.13
CA PHE A 59 -3.24 -5.08 2.58
C PHE A 59 -2.49 -3.82 3.01
N TYR A 60 -1.33 -3.60 2.45
CA TYR A 60 -0.53 -2.41 2.73
C TYR A 60 -1.24 -1.13 2.28
N ALA A 61 -1.76 -1.11 1.05
CA ALA A 61 -2.50 0.02 0.51
C ALA A 61 -3.75 0.33 1.34
N GLU A 62 -4.50 -0.69 1.73
CA GLU A 62 -5.69 -0.55 2.59
C GLU A 62 -5.33 0.00 3.97
N TYR A 63 -4.27 -0.53 4.60
CA TYR A 63 -3.77 -0.01 5.87
C TYR A 63 -3.41 1.47 5.77
N LEU A 64 -2.67 1.87 4.73
CA LEU A 64 -2.32 3.26 4.51
C LEU A 64 -3.56 4.14 4.35
N MET A 65 -4.54 3.69 3.57
CA MET A 65 -5.75 4.46 3.30
C MET A 65 -6.63 4.63 4.55
N ARG A 66 -6.79 3.61 5.38
CA ARG A 66 -7.49 3.72 6.67
C ARG A 66 -6.84 4.77 7.57
N ASN A 67 -5.51 4.82 7.60
CA ASN A 67 -4.78 5.82 8.39
C ASN A 67 -4.82 7.25 7.82
N THR A 68 -5.31 7.43 6.57
CA THR A 68 -5.52 8.78 6.02
C THR A 68 -6.76 9.47 6.60
N GLY A 69 -7.72 8.71 7.11
CA GLY A 69 -9.05 9.23 7.50
C GLY A 69 -9.84 9.79 6.31
N LEU A 70 -9.51 9.38 5.08
CA LEU A 70 -10.23 9.84 3.88
C LEU A 70 -11.67 9.31 3.86
N GLU A 71 -11.90 8.11 4.38
CA GLU A 71 -13.24 7.50 4.43
C GLU A 71 -14.18 8.25 5.37
N GLU A 72 -13.64 8.88 6.43
CA GLU A 72 -14.38 9.69 7.38
C GLU A 72 -14.58 11.14 6.90
N ALA A 73 -13.88 11.53 5.84
CA ALA A 73 -13.97 12.88 5.32
C ALA A 73 -15.26 13.05 4.51
N GLN A 74 -16.10 13.99 4.93
CA GLN A 74 -17.31 14.39 4.18
C GLN A 74 -17.00 15.22 2.93
N ALA A 75 -15.74 15.30 2.55
CA ALA A 75 -15.26 15.96 1.34
C ALA A 75 -15.21 14.94 0.19
N GLY A 76 -15.96 15.17 -0.87
CA GLY A 76 -16.02 14.27 -2.02
C GLY A 76 -17.15 14.64 -2.95
N ILE A 77 -17.31 13.87 -4.01
CA ILE A 77 -18.41 14.01 -4.97
C ILE A 77 -19.52 13.06 -4.57
N LYS A 78 -20.76 13.55 -4.50
CA LYS A 78 -21.91 12.73 -4.15
C LYS A 78 -22.45 12.01 -5.37
N ILE A 79 -22.36 10.68 -5.36
CA ILE A 79 -22.87 9.80 -6.40
C ILE A 79 -23.80 8.76 -5.77
N ALA A 80 -25.04 8.69 -6.24
CA ALA A 80 -26.01 7.69 -5.76
C ALA A 80 -26.07 7.57 -4.22
N MET A 81 -26.23 8.69 -3.54
CA MET A 81 -26.29 8.81 -2.06
C MET A 81 -24.98 8.45 -1.32
N ARG A 82 -23.88 8.17 -2.02
CA ARG A 82 -22.56 7.93 -1.42
C ARG A 82 -21.60 9.06 -1.73
N ILE A 83 -20.77 9.41 -0.78
CA ILE A 83 -19.69 10.37 -0.98
C ILE A 83 -18.45 9.60 -1.43
N ILE A 84 -17.98 9.90 -2.64
CA ILE A 84 -16.78 9.33 -3.21
C ILE A 84 -15.72 10.41 -3.25
N ASN A 85 -14.64 10.23 -2.54
CA ASN A 85 -13.54 11.19 -2.44
C ASN A 85 -12.21 10.67 -2.99
N ASN A 86 -12.13 9.38 -3.28
CA ASN A 86 -10.95 8.77 -3.88
C ASN A 86 -11.29 7.61 -4.81
N LEU A 87 -10.50 7.45 -5.86
CA LEU A 87 -10.46 6.27 -6.72
C LEU A 87 -9.06 5.69 -6.67
N ARG A 88 -8.97 4.38 -6.58
CA ARG A 88 -7.69 3.65 -6.48
C ARG A 88 -7.58 2.65 -7.63
N ASN A 89 -6.40 2.63 -8.25
CA ASN A 89 -6.04 1.65 -9.25
C ASN A 89 -4.57 1.29 -9.06
N ALA A 90 -4.27 0.10 -8.57
CA ALA A 90 -2.93 -0.35 -8.16
C ALA A 90 -2.28 0.68 -7.19
N ASP A 91 -1.18 1.30 -7.59
CA ASP A 91 -0.45 2.33 -6.83
C ASP A 91 -0.97 3.76 -7.06
N ASP A 92 -1.82 3.94 -8.07
CA ASP A 92 -2.42 5.24 -8.38
C ASP A 92 -3.65 5.54 -7.51
N THR A 93 -3.72 6.76 -7.03
CA THR A 93 -4.87 7.26 -6.27
C THR A 93 -5.28 8.64 -6.76
N THR A 94 -6.49 8.74 -7.26
CA THR A 94 -7.12 10.01 -7.64
C THR A 94 -8.00 10.50 -6.50
N LEU A 95 -7.83 11.75 -6.10
CA LEU A 95 -8.70 12.41 -5.13
C LEU A 95 -9.71 13.28 -5.85
N MET A 96 -10.94 13.29 -5.33
CA MET A 96 -12.06 14.04 -5.88
C MET A 96 -12.75 14.83 -4.79
N ALA A 97 -13.12 16.07 -5.11
CA ALA A 97 -13.91 16.93 -4.22
C ALA A 97 -14.72 17.94 -5.04
N GLU A 98 -15.79 18.46 -4.43
CA GLU A 98 -16.67 19.47 -5.04
C GLU A 98 -16.06 20.88 -5.08
N SER A 99 -15.03 21.14 -4.25
CA SER A 99 -14.36 22.43 -4.18
C SER A 99 -12.86 22.29 -3.98
N GLU A 100 -12.11 23.32 -4.37
CA GLU A 100 -10.66 23.38 -4.20
C GLU A 100 -10.23 23.27 -2.73
N GLU A 101 -10.97 23.90 -1.82
CA GLU A 101 -10.68 23.87 -0.39
C GLU A 101 -10.82 22.45 0.18
N LYS A 102 -11.90 21.75 -0.18
CA LYS A 102 -12.13 20.35 0.19
C LYS A 102 -11.03 19.46 -0.39
N LEU A 103 -10.61 19.67 -1.65
CA LEU A 103 -9.54 18.92 -2.27
C LEU A 103 -8.20 19.13 -1.56
N LYS A 104 -7.86 20.36 -1.19
CA LYS A 104 -6.67 20.67 -0.40
C LYS A 104 -6.67 19.94 0.94
N SER A 105 -7.80 19.88 1.63
CA SER A 105 -7.92 19.15 2.90
C SER A 105 -7.65 17.64 2.73
N LEU A 106 -8.17 17.01 1.67
CA LEU A 106 -7.91 15.62 1.34
C LEU A 106 -6.42 15.36 1.03
N LEU A 107 -5.78 16.26 0.29
CA LEU A 107 -4.35 16.18 -0.03
C LEU A 107 -3.47 16.24 1.22
N ILE A 108 -3.82 17.11 2.18
CA ILE A 108 -3.10 17.21 3.46
C ILE A 108 -3.22 15.91 4.24
N ARG A 109 -4.41 15.31 4.31
CA ARG A 109 -4.63 14.00 4.96
C ARG A 109 -3.77 12.90 4.30
N LYS A 110 -3.79 12.80 2.96
CA LYS A 110 -2.97 11.84 2.22
C LYS A 110 -1.46 12.02 2.46
N ARG A 111 -0.97 13.27 2.52
CA ARG A 111 0.46 13.58 2.77
C ARG A 111 0.93 13.18 4.16
N ARG A 112 0.08 13.23 5.18
CA ARG A 112 0.44 12.83 6.55
C ARG A 112 0.88 11.37 6.61
N VAL A 113 0.27 10.49 5.83
CA VAL A 113 0.59 9.06 5.82
C VAL A 113 1.90 8.75 5.13
N LYS A 114 2.31 9.52 4.10
CA LYS A 114 3.63 9.35 3.48
C LYS A 114 4.81 9.57 4.44
N LYS A 115 4.61 10.26 5.56
CA LYS A 115 5.66 10.44 6.59
C LYS A 115 5.84 9.22 7.49
N PHE A 116 4.92 8.25 7.46
CA PHE A 116 4.96 7.03 8.28
C PHE A 116 5.27 5.76 7.46
N ALA A 117 5.41 5.90 6.16
CA ALA A 117 5.86 4.86 5.23
C ALA A 117 7.33 5.14 4.82
#